data_03c521c7aa7b8fc39a9f8dad716c88d5
#
_entry.id   03c521c7aa7b8fc39a9f8dad716c88d5
#
_cell.length_a   1.000
_cell.length_b   1.000
_cell.length_c   1.000
_cell.angle_alpha   90.00
_cell.angle_beta   90.00
_cell.angle_gamma   90.00
#
_symmetry.space_group_name_H-M   'P 1'
#
loop_
_entity.id
_entity.type
_entity.pdbx_description
1 polymer ?
#
loop_
_entity_poly.entity_id
_entity_poly.type
_entity_poly.pdbx_seq_one_letter_code
_entity_poly.pdbx_strand_id
1 'polypeptide(L)'
;MILYKTSDLSYEIDSRTIFSNLDFEIASNEIYEIRGDNGSGKSSLLKILSGLNKMDNVYYDENLESNIAYLGHKNGFVEEISLRDNFNIIGAHVNDSLFKKFGLSKLKNHKFFNLSFGEKRKSALVRVIS
;
A
#
# COMPACT_ATOMS: atom_id res chain seq x y z
N MET A 1 -16.13 13.73 4.00
CA MET A 1 -15.38 13.56 5.26
C MET A 1 -13.91 13.67 4.94
N ILE A 2 -13.15 14.47 5.68
CA ILE A 2 -11.70 14.62 5.49
C ILE A 2 -11.03 13.46 6.21
N LEU A 3 -10.23 12.69 5.48
CA LEU A 3 -9.47 11.54 5.99
C LEU A 3 -8.06 11.92 6.44
N TYR A 4 -7.43 12.81 5.69
CA TYR A 4 -6.10 13.35 5.97
C TYR A 4 -6.09 14.85 5.80
N LYS A 5 -5.32 15.51 6.65
CA LYS A 5 -4.98 16.91 6.52
C LYS A 5 -3.53 17.11 6.91
N THR A 6 -2.78 17.84 6.12
CA THR A 6 -1.42 18.23 6.44
C THR A 6 -1.34 19.73 6.67
N SER A 7 -0.41 20.13 7.52
CA SER A 7 -0.07 21.53 7.78
C SER A 7 1.44 21.66 7.78
N ASP A 8 1.97 22.35 6.79
CA ASP A 8 3.42 22.59 6.62
C ASP A 8 4.25 21.30 6.69
N LEU A 9 3.78 20.25 5.98
CA LEU A 9 4.45 18.95 6.00
C LEU A 9 5.77 19.02 5.24
N SER A 10 6.85 18.76 5.97
CA SER A 10 8.21 18.71 5.41
C SER A 10 8.88 17.41 5.80
N TYR A 11 9.71 16.86 4.92
CA TYR A 11 10.39 15.60 5.13
C TYR A 11 11.84 15.65 4.67
N GLU A 12 12.74 15.22 5.55
CA GLU A 12 14.17 15.17 5.31
C GLU A 12 14.72 13.76 5.53
N ILE A 13 15.74 13.41 4.76
CA ILE A 13 16.54 12.19 4.92
C ILE A 13 18.01 12.59 4.87
N ASP A 14 18.78 12.21 5.88
CA ASP A 14 20.24 12.47 5.96
C ASP A 14 20.59 13.94 5.66
N SER A 15 19.89 14.87 6.30
CA SER A 15 20.03 16.33 6.14
C SER A 15 19.69 16.85 4.73
N ARG A 16 19.05 16.02 3.89
CA ARG A 16 18.54 16.43 2.59
C ARG A 16 17.04 16.59 2.64
N THR A 17 16.55 17.78 2.32
CA THR A 17 15.13 18.04 2.17
C THR A 17 14.58 17.30 0.95
N ILE A 18 13.60 16.43 1.16
CA ILE A 18 12.93 15.67 0.12
C ILE A 18 11.74 16.47 -0.42
N PHE A 19 10.92 16.99 0.48
CA PHE A 19 9.87 17.96 0.18
C PHE A 19 9.61 18.84 1.39
N SER A 20 9.03 20.01 1.18
CA SER A 20 8.72 20.98 2.22
C SER A 20 7.41 21.71 1.97
N ASN A 21 6.81 22.15 3.06
CA ASN A 21 5.64 23.04 3.08
C ASN A 21 4.45 22.49 2.26
N LEU A 22 4.15 21.20 2.43
CA LEU A 22 3.00 20.57 1.78
C LEU A 22 1.75 20.72 2.63
N ASP A 23 0.78 21.44 2.10
CA ASP A 23 -0.55 21.61 2.68
C ASP A 23 -1.57 21.00 1.72
N PHE A 24 -2.27 19.98 2.17
CA PHE A 24 -3.35 19.34 1.40
C PHE A 24 -4.34 18.62 2.30
N GLU A 25 -5.49 18.31 1.74
CA GLU A 25 -6.53 17.49 2.36
C GLU A 25 -6.90 16.33 1.44
N ILE A 26 -7.20 15.18 2.02
CA ILE A 26 -7.72 14.00 1.31
C ILE A 26 -9.08 13.67 1.89
N ALA A 27 -10.10 13.67 1.04
CA ALA A 27 -11.47 13.35 1.40
C ALA A 27 -11.81 11.89 1.10
N SER A 28 -12.84 11.38 1.78
CA SER A 28 -13.38 10.05 1.51
C SER A 28 -14.05 9.96 0.14
N ASN A 29 -14.07 8.75 -0.43
CA ASN A 29 -14.70 8.43 -1.71
C ASN A 29 -14.09 9.14 -2.93
N GLU A 30 -12.86 9.56 -2.84
CA GLU A 30 -12.12 10.19 -3.94
C GLU A 30 -10.85 9.40 -4.26
N ILE A 31 -10.34 9.57 -5.46
CA ILE A 31 -9.06 9.01 -5.94
C ILE A 31 -8.10 10.16 -6.17
N TYR A 32 -6.96 10.09 -5.51
CA TYR A 32 -5.90 11.08 -5.64
C TYR A 32 -4.69 10.49 -6.36
N GLU A 33 -4.10 11.26 -7.25
CA GLU A 33 -2.86 10.90 -7.92
C GLU A 33 -1.72 11.82 -7.46
N ILE A 34 -0.61 11.21 -7.06
CA ILE A 34 0.62 11.93 -6.70
C ILE A 34 1.56 11.87 -7.90
N ARG A 35 1.89 13.03 -8.47
CA ARG A 35 2.82 13.17 -9.60
C ARG A 35 4.10 13.86 -9.17
N GLY A 36 5.17 13.59 -9.87
CA GLY A 36 6.49 14.20 -9.67
C GLY A 36 7.59 13.35 -10.26
N ASP A 37 8.77 13.92 -10.39
CA ASP A 37 9.96 13.25 -10.90
C ASP A 37 10.41 12.12 -9.97
N ASN A 38 11.27 11.23 -10.49
CA ASN A 38 11.90 10.20 -9.67
C ASN A 38 12.78 10.87 -8.59
N GLY A 39 12.62 10.43 -7.34
CA GLY A 39 13.32 11.02 -6.21
C GLY A 39 12.65 12.25 -5.58
N SER A 40 11.48 12.68 -6.08
CA SER A 40 10.72 13.81 -5.49
C SER A 40 10.02 13.49 -4.16
N GLY A 41 10.10 12.25 -3.68
CA GLY A 41 9.54 11.86 -2.38
C GLY A 41 8.13 11.27 -2.41
N LYS A 42 7.59 10.91 -3.59
CA LYS A 42 6.24 10.31 -3.71
C LYS A 42 6.05 9.09 -2.82
N SER A 43 7.00 8.15 -2.85
CA SER A 43 6.94 6.94 -2.01
C SER A 43 7.09 7.25 -0.53
N SER A 44 7.87 8.26 -0.17
CA SER A 44 8.01 8.73 1.21
C SER A 44 6.70 9.34 1.71
N LEU A 45 6.05 10.16 0.89
CA LEU A 45 4.74 10.71 1.21
C LEU A 45 3.68 9.61 1.41
N LEU A 46 3.62 8.62 0.53
CA LEU A 46 2.71 7.47 0.69
C LEU A 46 2.97 6.68 1.97
N LYS A 47 4.24 6.51 2.38
CA LYS A 47 4.58 5.87 3.66
C LYS A 47 4.14 6.70 4.86
N ILE A 48 4.24 8.02 4.77
CA ILE A 48 3.73 8.93 5.81
C ILE A 48 2.21 8.80 5.89
N LEU A 49 1.50 8.89 4.77
CA LEU A 49 0.04 8.76 4.73
C LEU A 49 -0.44 7.36 5.17
N SER A 50 0.33 6.32 4.94
CA SER A 50 0.00 4.96 5.42
C SER A 50 0.28 4.73 6.91
N GLY A 51 0.83 5.71 7.61
CA GLY A 51 1.20 5.59 9.03
C GLY A 51 2.49 4.81 9.29
N LEU A 52 3.19 4.34 8.25
CA LEU A 52 4.49 3.68 8.40
C LEU A 52 5.57 4.64 8.91
N ASN A 53 5.49 5.90 8.52
CA ASN A 53 6.32 6.99 9.02
C ASN A 53 5.39 8.05 9.63
N LYS A 54 5.19 8.00 10.95
CA LYS A 54 4.34 8.97 11.65
C LYS A 54 5.00 10.35 11.70
N MET A 55 4.20 11.39 11.42
CA MET A 55 4.61 12.79 11.44
C MET A 55 3.56 13.61 12.21
N ASP A 56 4.04 14.57 13.05
CA ASP A 56 3.17 15.34 13.94
C ASP A 56 2.23 16.31 13.21
N ASN A 57 2.62 16.77 12.03
CA ASN A 57 1.83 17.69 11.19
C ASN A 57 0.94 17.00 10.16
N VAL A 58 0.63 15.73 10.38
CA VAL A 58 -0.36 14.98 9.60
C VAL A 58 -1.52 14.61 10.52
N TYR A 59 -2.69 15.16 10.24
CA TYR A 59 -3.92 14.74 10.88
C TYR A 59 -4.46 13.51 10.16
N TYR A 60 -4.87 12.53 10.95
CA TYR A 60 -5.54 11.31 10.50
C TYR A 60 -6.91 11.24 11.15
N ASP A 61 -7.93 10.88 10.38
CA ASP A 61 -9.23 10.55 10.96
C ASP A 61 -9.10 9.31 11.86
N GLU A 62 -9.74 9.34 13.03
CA GLU A 62 -9.64 8.27 14.05
C GLU A 62 -10.07 6.89 13.52
N ASN A 63 -10.96 6.84 12.54
CA ASN A 63 -11.45 5.60 11.94
C ASN A 63 -10.50 5.03 10.88
N LEU A 64 -9.47 5.78 10.48
CA LEU A 64 -8.51 5.33 9.47
C LEU A 64 -7.46 4.35 10.01
N GLU A 65 -7.06 4.46 11.26
CA GLU A 65 -5.90 3.76 11.81
C GLU A 65 -5.99 2.22 11.61
N SER A 66 -7.20 1.66 11.64
CA SER A 66 -7.47 0.23 11.41
C SER A 66 -7.81 -0.12 9.94
N ASN A 67 -7.96 0.86 9.06
CA ASN A 67 -8.49 0.69 7.70
C ASN A 67 -7.56 1.19 6.59
N ILE A 68 -6.28 1.37 6.89
CA ILE A 68 -5.28 1.75 5.89
C ILE A 68 -4.61 0.50 5.35
N ALA A 69 -4.58 0.37 4.04
CA ALA A 69 -3.79 -0.64 3.35
C ALA A 69 -2.74 0.03 2.45
N TYR A 70 -1.49 -0.40 2.59
CA TYR A 70 -0.36 0.12 1.82
C TYR A 70 0.22 -0.95 0.91
N LEU A 71 0.34 -0.63 -0.37
CA LEU A 71 0.97 -1.47 -1.37
C LEU A 71 2.21 -0.78 -1.95
N GLY A 72 3.37 -1.16 -1.46
CA GLY A 72 4.67 -0.67 -1.92
C GLY A 72 5.19 -1.37 -3.18
N HIS A 73 6.47 -1.16 -3.51
CA HIS A 73 7.14 -1.81 -4.64
C HIS A 73 7.32 -3.31 -4.42
N LYS A 74 7.65 -3.72 -3.20
CA LYS A 74 7.75 -5.15 -2.83
C LYS A 74 6.35 -5.70 -2.55
N ASN A 75 6.08 -6.88 -3.08
CA ASN A 75 4.77 -7.52 -2.90
C ASN A 75 4.54 -8.07 -1.49
N GLY A 76 5.61 -8.31 -0.72
CA GLY A 76 5.54 -8.78 0.67
C GLY A 76 5.04 -10.22 0.81
N PHE A 77 5.42 -11.09 -0.12
CA PHE A 77 5.15 -12.53 -0.10
C PHE A 77 6.44 -13.32 0.08
N VAL A 78 6.32 -14.52 0.65
CA VAL A 78 7.39 -15.50 0.74
C VAL A 78 7.44 -16.28 -0.57
N GLU A 79 8.58 -16.23 -1.26
CA GLU A 79 8.73 -16.78 -2.62
C GLU A 79 8.64 -18.32 -2.67
N GLU A 80 9.08 -18.99 -1.61
CA GLU A 80 9.27 -20.45 -1.56
C GLU A 80 8.00 -21.23 -1.25
N ILE A 81 6.95 -20.57 -0.76
CA ILE A 81 5.68 -21.21 -0.40
C ILE A 81 4.58 -20.88 -1.41
N SER A 82 3.47 -21.61 -1.33
CA SER A 82 2.34 -21.41 -2.23
C SER A 82 1.67 -20.05 -2.03
N LEU A 83 0.95 -19.59 -3.05
CA LEU A 83 0.14 -18.39 -2.94
C LEU A 83 -0.89 -18.52 -1.81
N ARG A 84 -1.53 -19.70 -1.68
CA ARG A 84 -2.49 -20.00 -0.60
C ARG A 84 -1.83 -19.87 0.78
N ASP A 85 -0.64 -20.48 0.96
CA ASP A 85 0.05 -20.45 2.25
C ASP A 85 0.48 -19.04 2.63
N ASN A 86 0.86 -18.22 1.66
CA ASN A 86 1.13 -16.82 1.88
C ASN A 86 -0.08 -16.06 2.47
N PHE A 87 -1.29 -16.34 1.98
CA PHE A 87 -2.51 -15.75 2.56
C PHE A 87 -2.78 -16.28 3.96
N ASN A 88 -2.60 -17.58 4.18
CA ASN A 88 -2.83 -18.21 5.49
C ASN A 88 -1.90 -17.66 6.59
N ILE A 89 -0.62 -17.43 6.28
CA ILE A 89 0.37 -16.91 7.25
C ILE A 89 -0.06 -15.55 7.84
N ILE A 90 -0.66 -14.69 7.04
CA ILE A 90 -1.12 -13.37 7.51
C ILE A 90 -2.54 -13.41 8.09
N GLY A 91 -3.13 -14.59 8.28
CA GLY A 91 -4.50 -14.75 8.77
C GLY A 91 -5.58 -14.36 7.76
N ALA A 92 -5.21 -14.09 6.51
CA ALA A 92 -6.17 -13.84 5.43
C ALA A 92 -6.58 -15.18 4.81
N HIS A 93 -7.87 -15.31 4.49
CA HIS A 93 -8.34 -16.45 3.74
C HIS A 93 -8.36 -16.14 2.24
N VAL A 94 -8.12 -17.18 1.43
CA VAL A 94 -8.27 -17.05 -0.02
C VAL A 94 -9.73 -16.76 -0.36
N ASN A 95 -9.97 -15.58 -0.88
CA ASN A 95 -11.28 -15.19 -1.39
C ASN A 95 -11.43 -15.71 -2.83
N ASP A 96 -12.18 -16.79 -3.00
CA ASP A 96 -12.33 -17.45 -4.31
C ASP A 96 -12.95 -16.55 -5.38
N SER A 97 -13.85 -15.65 -5.01
CA SER A 97 -14.45 -14.69 -5.93
C SER A 97 -13.43 -13.68 -6.44
N LEU A 98 -12.61 -13.11 -5.55
CA LEU A 98 -11.53 -12.20 -5.94
C LEU A 98 -10.45 -12.92 -6.75
N PHE A 99 -10.06 -14.13 -6.34
CA PHE A 99 -9.10 -14.93 -7.11
C PHE A 99 -9.58 -15.21 -8.53
N LYS A 100 -10.86 -15.53 -8.70
CA LYS A 100 -11.47 -15.72 -10.01
C LYS A 100 -11.46 -14.42 -10.82
N LYS A 101 -11.88 -13.31 -10.21
CA LYS A 101 -11.93 -12.00 -10.86
C LYS A 101 -10.56 -11.52 -11.35
N PHE A 102 -9.49 -11.82 -10.61
CA PHE A 102 -8.12 -11.46 -10.97
C PHE A 102 -7.37 -12.54 -11.78
N GLY A 103 -8.03 -13.66 -12.12
CA GLY A 103 -7.41 -14.73 -12.89
C GLY A 103 -6.37 -15.55 -12.12
N LEU A 104 -6.47 -15.61 -10.80
CA LEU A 104 -5.51 -16.28 -9.92
C LEU A 104 -5.97 -17.67 -9.43
N SER A 105 -7.18 -18.10 -9.78
CA SER A 105 -7.78 -19.34 -9.26
C SER A 105 -6.93 -20.59 -9.44
N LYS A 106 -6.26 -20.72 -10.60
CA LYS A 106 -5.40 -21.87 -10.91
C LYS A 106 -4.03 -21.79 -10.25
N LEU A 107 -3.66 -20.63 -9.70
CA LEU A 107 -2.33 -20.36 -9.15
C LEU A 107 -2.24 -20.55 -7.63
N LYS A 108 -3.34 -20.88 -6.97
CA LYS A 108 -3.41 -21.00 -5.51
C LYS A 108 -2.33 -21.90 -4.89
N ASN A 109 -2.06 -23.02 -5.54
CA ASN A 109 -1.10 -24.02 -5.06
C ASN A 109 0.30 -23.87 -5.68
N HIS A 110 0.51 -22.89 -6.56
CA HIS A 110 1.82 -22.60 -7.12
C HIS A 110 2.67 -21.85 -6.11
N LYS A 111 3.95 -22.16 -6.04
CA LYS A 111 4.91 -21.35 -5.30
C LYS A 111 4.92 -19.94 -5.86
N PHE A 112 4.98 -18.95 -4.96
CA PHE A 112 4.94 -17.54 -5.37
C PHE A 112 6.07 -17.18 -6.34
N PHE A 113 7.23 -17.78 -6.16
CA PHE A 113 8.37 -17.65 -7.05
C PHE A 113 8.03 -17.91 -8.52
N ASN A 114 7.16 -18.90 -8.80
CA ASN A 114 6.81 -19.33 -10.16
C ASN A 114 5.77 -18.42 -10.85
N LEU A 115 5.20 -17.45 -10.15
CA LEU A 115 4.24 -16.51 -10.72
C LEU A 115 4.98 -15.46 -11.57
N SER A 116 4.34 -15.04 -12.67
CA SER A 116 4.81 -13.89 -13.44
C SER A 116 4.76 -12.60 -12.61
N PHE A 117 5.47 -11.57 -13.03
CA PHE A 117 5.45 -10.26 -12.37
C PHE A 117 4.02 -9.71 -12.21
N GLY A 118 3.23 -9.79 -13.29
CA GLY A 118 1.83 -9.34 -13.26
C GLY A 118 0.96 -10.15 -12.31
N GLU A 119 1.13 -11.47 -12.25
CA GLU A 119 0.41 -12.36 -11.32
C GLU A 119 0.82 -12.08 -9.86
N LYS A 120 2.09 -11.86 -9.60
CA LYS A 120 2.60 -11.44 -8.29
C LYS A 120 1.97 -10.12 -7.86
N ARG A 121 1.88 -9.14 -8.75
CA ARG A 121 1.28 -7.83 -8.48
C ARG A 121 -0.23 -7.93 -8.24
N LYS A 122 -0.95 -8.70 -9.04
CA LYS A 122 -2.38 -8.99 -8.83
C LYS A 122 -2.62 -9.67 -7.48
N SER A 123 -1.78 -10.62 -7.09
CA SER A 123 -1.86 -11.28 -5.79
C SER A 123 -1.72 -10.30 -4.63
N ALA A 124 -0.79 -9.35 -4.75
CA ALA A 124 -0.60 -8.30 -3.76
C ALA A 124 -1.82 -7.36 -3.67
N LEU A 125 -2.42 -7.00 -4.79
CA LEU A 125 -3.68 -6.22 -4.83
C LEU A 125 -4.83 -6.98 -4.17
N VAL A 126 -5.02 -8.26 -4.50
CA VAL A 126 -6.06 -9.09 -3.89
C VAL A 126 -5.90 -9.11 -2.36
N ARG A 127 -4.67 -9.26 -1.86
CA ARG A 127 -4.40 -9.25 -0.42
C ARG A 127 -4.81 -7.94 0.26
N VAL A 128 -4.59 -6.81 -0.41
CA VAL A 128 -4.93 -5.48 0.13
C VAL A 128 -6.44 -5.25 0.21
N ILE A 129 -7.20 -5.82 -0.71
CA ILE A 129 -8.67 -5.63 -0.80
C ILE A 129 -9.47 -6.79 -0.19
N SER A 130 -8.80 -7.81 0.36
CA SER A 130 -9.44 -8.93 1.08
C SER A 130 -9.71 -8.60 2.53
#